data_301b587b809bb754a8540f76bc3fe60e
#
_entry.id   301b587b809bb754a8540f76bc3fe60e
#
_cell.length_a   1.000
_cell.length_b   1.000
_cell.length_c   1.000
_cell.angle_alpha   90.00
_cell.angle_beta   90.00
_cell.angle_gamma   90.00
#
_symmetry.space_group_name_H-M   'P 1'
#
loop_
_entity.id
_entity.type
_entity.pdbx_description
1 polymer ?
#
loop_
_entity_poly.entity_id
_entity_poly.type
_entity_poly.pdbx_seq_one_letter_code
_entity_poly.pdbx_strand_id
1 'polypeptide(L)'
;SQILAITFTNKAAGEMRERVAQLVGDRSQGMWISTFHSACVRILRREAPRLGMSTSFSIYDAQDSQRLMTLVCRDLDLDPKRYPPRAFAHQVSNLKNELVDHETFTGQAVNHQEKTLAEVYGEYQRRLRRANAFDFDDLISSTVAVLQLFPDVAEHYHRRFRHVLVDEYQDTNHAQYVL
;
A
#
# COMPACT_ATOMS: atom_id res chain seq x y z
N SER A 1 14.21 15.58 12.45
CA SER A 1 13.55 14.78 13.48
C SER A 1 13.76 13.29 13.22
N GLN A 2 13.87 12.52 14.29
CA GLN A 2 14.08 11.06 14.27
C GLN A 2 12.80 10.29 14.66
N ILE A 3 11.67 10.98 14.64
CA ILE A 3 10.38 10.43 15.09
C ILE A 3 9.45 10.26 13.89
N LEU A 4 8.89 9.07 13.80
CA LEU A 4 7.75 8.71 12.94
C LEU A 4 6.61 8.30 13.86
N ALA A 5 5.50 9.03 13.82
CA ALA A 5 4.27 8.69 14.55
C ALA A 5 3.15 8.42 13.55
N ILE A 6 2.53 7.27 13.67
CA ILE A 6 1.54 6.76 12.71
C ILE A 6 0.21 6.51 13.41
N THR A 7 -0.86 6.91 12.72
CA THR A 7 -2.25 6.60 13.09
C THR A 7 -3.05 6.20 11.83
N PHE A 8 -4.33 5.89 11.99
CA PHE A 8 -5.15 5.32 10.91
C PHE A 8 -5.92 6.37 10.09
N THR A 9 -6.26 7.51 10.67
CA THR A 9 -7.08 8.52 10.00
C THR A 9 -6.40 9.87 9.89
N ASN A 10 -6.70 10.61 8.84
CA ASN A 10 -6.18 11.96 8.67
C ASN A 10 -6.61 12.90 9.80
N LYS A 11 -7.81 12.70 10.35
CA LYS A 11 -8.30 13.46 11.50
C LYS A 11 -7.42 13.21 12.73
N ALA A 12 -7.20 11.94 13.08
CA ALA A 12 -6.35 11.58 14.22
C ALA A 12 -4.90 12.07 14.04
N ALA A 13 -4.36 11.98 12.81
CA ALA A 13 -3.04 12.53 12.52
C ALA A 13 -2.98 14.06 12.69
N GLY A 14 -4.03 14.78 12.31
CA GLY A 14 -4.16 16.22 12.53
C GLY A 14 -4.17 16.58 14.01
N GLU A 15 -5.04 15.93 14.79
CA GLU A 15 -5.13 16.12 16.24
C GLU A 15 -3.80 15.78 16.95
N MET A 16 -3.13 14.71 16.54
CA MET A 16 -1.83 14.34 17.09
C MET A 16 -0.78 15.42 16.79
N ARG A 17 -0.72 15.93 15.57
CA ARG A 17 0.20 17.05 15.22
C ARG A 17 -0.03 18.28 16.10
N GLU A 18 -1.28 18.67 16.28
CA GLU A 18 -1.63 19.83 17.12
C GLU A 18 -1.20 19.65 18.57
N ARG A 19 -1.50 18.48 19.15
CA ARG A 19 -1.10 18.15 20.55
C ARG A 19 0.42 18.14 20.70
N VAL A 20 1.15 17.53 19.77
CA VAL A 20 2.61 17.50 19.82
C VAL A 20 3.18 18.91 19.68
N ALA A 21 2.63 19.74 18.78
CA ALA A 21 3.08 21.12 18.61
C ALA A 21 2.85 21.95 19.88
N GLN A 22 1.73 21.74 20.58
CA GLN A 22 1.45 22.41 21.87
C GLN A 22 2.45 22.00 22.98
N LEU A 23 2.90 20.73 22.97
CA LEU A 23 3.81 20.21 24.00
C LEU A 23 5.26 20.59 23.76
N VAL A 24 5.74 20.56 22.52
CA VAL A 24 7.17 20.69 22.19
C VAL A 24 7.50 21.88 21.28
N GLY A 25 6.50 22.65 20.86
CA GLY A 25 6.66 23.81 20.01
C GLY A 25 7.35 23.50 18.70
N ASP A 26 8.29 24.37 18.30
CA ASP A 26 9.02 24.24 17.03
C ASP A 26 9.80 22.94 16.87
N ARG A 27 10.06 22.20 17.95
CA ARG A 27 10.71 20.87 17.88
C ARG A 27 9.83 19.85 17.17
N SER A 28 8.51 20.09 17.03
CA SER A 28 7.61 19.26 16.26
C SER A 28 7.87 19.33 14.76
N GLN A 29 8.48 20.40 14.30
CA GLN A 29 8.82 20.62 12.89
C GLN A 29 9.77 19.51 12.42
N GLY A 30 9.43 18.88 11.31
CA GLY A 30 10.20 17.76 10.75
C GLY A 30 9.92 16.39 11.34
N MET A 31 9.09 16.27 12.39
CA MET A 31 8.51 14.98 12.79
C MET A 31 7.55 14.48 11.71
N TRP A 32 7.59 13.19 11.42
CA TRP A 32 6.57 12.59 10.57
C TRP A 32 5.42 12.10 11.45
N ILE A 33 4.33 12.83 11.41
CA ILE A 33 3.08 12.48 12.11
C ILE A 33 2.01 12.38 11.05
N SER A 34 1.61 11.16 10.71
CA SER A 34 0.76 10.91 9.56
C SER A 34 0.02 9.57 9.66
N THR A 35 -0.82 9.27 8.68
CA THR A 35 -1.36 7.94 8.51
C THR A 35 -0.32 7.00 7.87
N PHE A 36 -0.56 5.68 7.95
CA PHE A 36 0.25 4.68 7.23
C PHE A 36 0.39 5.02 5.74
N HIS A 37 -0.73 5.28 5.07
CA HIS A 37 -0.73 5.60 3.64
C HIS A 37 0.05 6.86 3.32
N SER A 38 -0.11 7.92 4.10
CA SER A 38 0.62 9.17 3.88
C SER A 38 2.13 9.01 4.07
N ALA A 39 2.55 8.24 5.06
CA ALA A 39 3.98 7.93 5.25
C ALA A 39 4.53 7.12 4.06
N CYS A 40 3.79 6.10 3.60
CA CYS A 40 4.16 5.29 2.44
C CYS A 40 4.22 6.12 1.15
N VAL A 41 3.24 6.98 0.89
CA VAL A 41 3.29 7.90 -0.26
C VAL A 41 4.56 8.73 -0.23
N ARG A 42 4.93 9.27 0.92
CA ARG A 42 6.12 10.09 1.09
C ARG A 42 7.41 9.34 0.81
N ILE A 43 7.49 8.06 1.20
CA ILE A 43 8.60 7.18 0.87
C ILE A 43 8.59 6.86 -0.64
N LEU A 44 7.46 6.43 -1.19
CA LEU A 44 7.35 6.04 -2.60
C LEU A 44 7.57 7.22 -3.56
N ARG A 45 7.22 8.47 -3.20
CA ARG A 45 7.55 9.65 -4.02
C ARG A 45 9.05 9.83 -4.25
N ARG A 46 9.86 9.17 -3.45
CA ARG A 46 11.32 9.14 -3.60
C ARG A 46 11.81 7.82 -4.19
N GLU A 47 11.27 6.71 -3.71
CA GLU A 47 11.83 5.38 -3.95
C GLU A 47 11.12 4.59 -5.07
N ALA A 48 10.01 5.09 -5.64
CA ALA A 48 9.28 4.40 -6.72
C ALA A 48 10.17 3.97 -7.92
N PRO A 49 11.22 4.72 -8.31
CA PRO A 49 12.13 4.27 -9.37
C PRO A 49 12.81 2.93 -9.10
N ARG A 50 13.01 2.57 -7.84
CA ARG A 50 13.53 1.26 -7.44
C ARG A 50 12.61 0.11 -7.87
N LEU A 51 11.31 0.38 -8.00
CA LEU A 51 10.30 -0.57 -8.47
C LEU A 51 9.99 -0.44 -9.98
N GLY A 52 10.74 0.38 -10.71
CA GLY A 52 10.48 0.67 -12.11
C GLY A 52 9.27 1.58 -12.35
N MET A 53 8.86 2.35 -11.35
CA MET A 53 7.76 3.30 -11.40
C MET A 53 8.30 4.74 -11.39
N SER A 54 7.59 5.67 -12.01
CA SER A 54 7.92 7.10 -11.90
C SER A 54 7.49 7.66 -10.53
N THR A 55 8.23 8.64 -10.02
CA THR A 55 7.88 9.37 -8.80
C THR A 55 6.59 10.16 -8.91
N SER A 56 6.14 10.48 -10.14
CA SER A 56 4.88 11.18 -10.43
C SER A 56 3.67 10.25 -10.52
N PHE A 57 3.72 9.10 -9.89
CA PHE A 57 2.65 8.10 -9.94
C PHE A 57 1.28 8.67 -9.48
N SER A 58 0.22 8.12 -10.04
CA SER A 58 -1.15 8.36 -9.62
C SER A 58 -1.55 7.40 -8.50
N ILE A 59 -2.48 7.83 -7.66
CA ILE A 59 -3.06 7.01 -6.60
C ILE A 59 -4.51 6.73 -6.97
N TYR A 60 -4.84 5.45 -7.15
CA TYR A 60 -6.21 5.02 -7.40
C TYR A 60 -6.94 4.87 -6.07
N ASP A 61 -8.06 5.58 -5.94
CA ASP A 61 -8.95 5.41 -4.80
C ASP A 61 -9.80 4.12 -4.93
N ALA A 62 -10.70 3.89 -3.99
CA ALA A 62 -11.56 2.70 -3.99
C ALA A 62 -12.45 2.63 -5.24
N GLN A 63 -12.93 3.77 -5.73
CA GLN A 63 -13.78 3.84 -6.92
C GLN A 63 -12.98 3.56 -8.20
N ASP A 64 -11.80 4.14 -8.33
CA ASP A 64 -10.90 3.90 -9.46
C ASP A 64 -10.48 2.43 -9.52
N SER A 65 -10.11 1.87 -8.38
CA SER A 65 -9.71 0.46 -8.23
C SER A 65 -10.86 -0.49 -8.62
N GLN A 66 -12.08 -0.21 -8.15
CA GLN A 66 -13.26 -1.00 -8.51
C GLN A 66 -13.60 -0.90 -9.99
N ARG A 67 -13.46 0.28 -10.58
CA ARG A 67 -13.65 0.48 -12.03
C ARG A 67 -12.64 -0.31 -12.83
N LEU A 68 -11.36 -0.24 -12.44
CA LEU A 68 -10.30 -1.01 -13.10
C LEU A 68 -10.55 -2.52 -12.98
N MET A 69 -10.93 -3.01 -11.82
CA MET A 69 -11.25 -4.42 -11.61
C MET A 69 -12.41 -4.87 -12.49
N THR A 70 -13.44 -4.06 -12.64
CA THR A 70 -14.59 -4.34 -13.52
C THR A 70 -14.13 -4.46 -14.98
N LEU A 71 -13.27 -3.56 -15.44
CA LEU A 71 -12.71 -3.62 -16.80
C LEU A 71 -11.84 -4.86 -17.01
N VAL A 72 -11.03 -5.23 -16.05
CA VAL A 72 -10.20 -6.45 -16.09
C VAL A 72 -11.09 -7.69 -16.25
N CYS A 73 -12.10 -7.86 -15.40
CA CYS A 73 -13.01 -9.00 -15.48
C CYS A 73 -13.76 -9.06 -16.81
N ARG A 74 -14.21 -7.92 -17.31
CA ARG A 74 -14.86 -7.83 -18.62
C ARG A 74 -13.94 -8.28 -19.76
N ASP A 75 -12.71 -7.79 -19.78
CA ASP A 75 -11.76 -8.06 -20.84
C ASP A 75 -11.19 -9.49 -20.78
N LEU A 76 -11.34 -10.18 -19.66
CA LEU A 76 -11.07 -11.60 -19.48
C LEU A 76 -12.29 -12.48 -19.74
N ASP A 77 -13.39 -11.92 -20.28
CA ASP A 77 -14.64 -12.61 -20.60
C ASP A 77 -15.24 -13.38 -19.40
N LEU A 78 -15.08 -12.84 -18.18
CA LEU A 78 -15.66 -13.43 -16.98
C LEU A 78 -17.13 -13.03 -16.81
N ASP A 79 -18.01 -14.03 -16.66
CA ASP A 79 -19.43 -13.80 -16.38
C ASP A 79 -19.60 -13.10 -15.02
N PRO A 80 -20.12 -11.85 -14.97
CA PRO A 80 -20.25 -11.08 -13.71
C PRO A 80 -21.18 -11.74 -12.68
N LYS A 81 -22.09 -12.62 -13.11
CA LYS A 81 -22.96 -13.37 -12.18
C LYS A 81 -22.20 -14.46 -11.44
N ARG A 82 -21.27 -15.12 -12.12
CA ARG A 82 -20.43 -16.17 -11.54
C ARG A 82 -19.17 -15.60 -10.89
N TYR A 83 -18.63 -14.53 -11.45
CA TYR A 83 -17.37 -13.90 -11.08
C TYR A 83 -17.57 -12.40 -10.85
N PRO A 84 -18.19 -11.99 -9.72
CA PRO A 84 -18.43 -10.57 -9.44
C PRO A 84 -17.10 -9.82 -9.29
N PRO A 85 -16.86 -8.71 -10.03
CA PRO A 85 -15.64 -7.94 -9.92
C PRO A 85 -15.34 -7.45 -8.50
N ARG A 86 -16.37 -7.14 -7.72
CA ARG A 86 -16.22 -6.71 -6.33
C ARG A 86 -15.61 -7.79 -5.43
N ALA A 87 -15.95 -9.06 -5.69
CA ALA A 87 -15.36 -10.18 -4.96
C ALA A 87 -13.86 -10.31 -5.26
N PHE A 88 -13.46 -10.16 -6.52
CA PHE A 88 -12.05 -10.15 -6.89
C PHE A 88 -11.30 -8.97 -6.26
N ALA A 89 -11.88 -7.77 -6.28
CA ALA A 89 -11.28 -6.61 -5.64
C ALA A 89 -10.99 -6.86 -4.15
N HIS A 90 -11.94 -7.46 -3.44
CA HIS A 90 -11.77 -7.82 -2.03
C HIS A 90 -10.68 -8.89 -1.82
N GLN A 91 -10.67 -9.94 -2.65
CA GLN A 91 -9.67 -11.00 -2.56
C GLN A 91 -8.26 -10.51 -2.88
N VAL A 92 -8.10 -9.65 -3.89
CA VAL A 92 -6.81 -9.03 -4.23
C VAL A 92 -6.34 -8.12 -3.09
N SER A 93 -7.25 -7.33 -2.50
CA SER A 93 -6.94 -6.50 -1.33
C SER A 93 -6.42 -7.35 -0.16
N ASN A 94 -7.09 -8.46 0.14
CA ASN A 94 -6.64 -9.38 1.20
C ASN A 94 -5.24 -9.95 0.92
N LEU A 95 -4.96 -10.35 -0.32
CA LEU A 95 -3.63 -10.85 -0.70
C LEU A 95 -2.56 -9.77 -0.52
N LYS A 96 -2.81 -8.54 -0.93
CA LYS A 96 -1.88 -7.42 -0.73
C LYS A 96 -1.64 -7.13 0.76
N ASN A 97 -2.68 -7.18 1.58
CA ASN A 97 -2.59 -6.98 3.03
C ASN A 97 -1.79 -8.09 3.73
N GLU A 98 -1.76 -9.29 3.14
CA GLU A 98 -0.92 -10.41 3.57
C GLU A 98 0.46 -10.44 2.89
N LEU A 99 0.80 -9.41 2.12
CA LEU A 99 2.06 -9.30 1.37
C LEU A 99 2.27 -10.43 0.36
N VAL A 100 1.20 -10.97 -0.20
CA VAL A 100 1.24 -11.96 -1.27
C VAL A 100 1.03 -11.25 -2.60
N ASP A 101 2.11 -11.11 -3.38
CA ASP A 101 2.05 -10.54 -4.72
C ASP A 101 1.43 -11.52 -5.74
N HIS A 102 1.11 -11.00 -6.93
CA HIS A 102 0.46 -11.80 -7.96
C HIS A 102 1.33 -12.96 -8.48
N GLU A 103 2.65 -12.81 -8.50
CA GLU A 103 3.58 -13.85 -8.96
C GLU A 103 3.62 -14.99 -7.93
N THR A 104 3.77 -14.67 -6.67
CA THR A 104 3.73 -15.63 -5.56
C THR A 104 2.39 -16.37 -5.53
N PHE A 105 1.28 -15.65 -5.63
CA PHE A 105 -0.05 -16.25 -5.62
C PHE A 105 -0.27 -17.15 -6.85
N THR A 106 0.19 -16.75 -8.03
CA THR A 106 0.13 -17.58 -9.24
C THR A 106 0.87 -18.91 -9.06
N GLY A 107 2.01 -18.90 -8.39
CA GLY A 107 2.77 -20.10 -8.07
C GLY A 107 2.08 -21.02 -7.04
N GLN A 108 1.19 -20.49 -6.23
CA GLN A 108 0.45 -21.22 -5.19
C GLN A 108 -0.94 -21.71 -5.66
N ALA A 109 -1.47 -21.13 -6.75
CA ALA A 109 -2.82 -21.44 -7.24
C ALA A 109 -2.92 -22.88 -7.76
N VAL A 110 -3.81 -23.67 -7.18
CA VAL A 110 -3.99 -25.10 -7.48
C VAL A 110 -5.29 -25.34 -8.24
N ASN A 111 -6.41 -24.85 -7.71
CA ASN A 111 -7.72 -25.09 -8.27
C ASN A 111 -8.12 -24.01 -9.31
N HIS A 112 -9.21 -24.25 -10.03
CA HIS A 112 -9.68 -23.36 -11.08
C HIS A 112 -10.01 -21.95 -10.57
N GLN A 113 -10.60 -21.82 -9.39
CA GLN A 113 -10.97 -20.52 -8.81
C GLN A 113 -9.72 -19.71 -8.45
N GLU A 114 -8.73 -20.36 -7.86
CA GLU A 114 -7.44 -19.72 -7.52
C GLU A 114 -6.68 -19.29 -8.77
N LYS A 115 -6.68 -20.11 -9.83
CA LYS A 115 -6.06 -19.80 -11.12
C LYS A 115 -6.76 -18.60 -11.79
N THR A 116 -8.09 -18.53 -11.73
CA THR A 116 -8.85 -17.38 -12.23
C THR A 116 -8.52 -16.11 -11.43
N LEU A 117 -8.47 -16.21 -10.11
CA LEU A 117 -8.06 -15.08 -9.26
C LEU A 117 -6.63 -14.64 -9.57
N ALA A 118 -5.71 -15.57 -9.77
CA ALA A 118 -4.32 -15.28 -10.13
C ALA A 118 -4.22 -14.53 -11.46
N GLU A 119 -4.99 -14.93 -12.47
CA GLU A 119 -5.06 -14.25 -13.76
C GLU A 119 -5.62 -12.83 -13.63
N VAL A 120 -6.72 -12.67 -12.90
CA VAL A 120 -7.32 -11.36 -12.62
C VAL A 120 -6.35 -10.46 -11.87
N TYR A 121 -5.70 -10.96 -10.83
CA TYR A 121 -4.72 -10.21 -10.03
C TYR A 121 -3.53 -9.76 -10.88
N GLY A 122 -2.96 -10.67 -11.67
CA GLY A 122 -1.84 -10.35 -12.57
C GLY A 122 -2.19 -9.27 -13.58
N GLU A 123 -3.38 -9.36 -14.22
CA GLU A 123 -3.84 -8.36 -15.19
C GLU A 123 -4.12 -7.00 -14.53
N TYR A 124 -4.74 -7.01 -13.36
CA TYR A 124 -5.01 -5.81 -12.57
C TYR A 124 -3.70 -5.07 -12.22
N GLN A 125 -2.70 -5.77 -11.71
CA GLN A 125 -1.39 -5.18 -11.38
C GLN A 125 -0.65 -4.69 -12.62
N ARG A 126 -0.71 -5.43 -13.72
CA ARG A 126 -0.11 -5.01 -14.99
C ARG A 126 -0.69 -3.69 -15.49
N ARG A 127 -2.01 -3.52 -15.39
CA ARG A 127 -2.69 -2.27 -15.79
C ARG A 127 -2.34 -1.10 -14.88
N LEU A 128 -2.30 -1.30 -13.58
CA LEU A 128 -1.82 -0.28 -12.63
C LEU A 128 -0.40 0.17 -12.98
N ARG A 129 0.50 -0.78 -13.22
CA ARG A 129 1.89 -0.48 -13.59
C ARG A 129 1.97 0.29 -14.90
N ARG A 130 1.22 -0.10 -15.92
CA ARG A 130 1.17 0.61 -17.21
C ARG A 130 0.64 2.03 -17.07
N ALA A 131 -0.29 2.27 -16.16
CA ALA A 131 -0.82 3.59 -15.84
C ALA A 131 0.08 4.40 -14.90
N ASN A 132 1.22 3.86 -14.48
CA ASN A 132 2.07 4.42 -13.43
C ASN A 132 1.25 4.80 -12.20
N ALA A 133 0.48 3.85 -11.70
CA ALA A 133 -0.44 4.04 -10.58
C ALA A 133 -0.24 2.97 -9.49
N PHE A 134 -0.54 3.37 -8.26
CA PHE A 134 -0.72 2.49 -7.11
C PHE A 134 -2.14 2.61 -6.61
N ASP A 135 -2.76 1.52 -6.18
CA ASP A 135 -3.95 1.59 -5.36
C ASP A 135 -3.57 1.78 -3.86
N PHE A 136 -4.56 1.90 -2.98
CA PHE A 136 -4.27 2.13 -1.56
C PHE A 136 -3.50 0.99 -0.91
N ASP A 137 -3.81 -0.26 -1.25
CA ASP A 137 -3.10 -1.42 -0.70
C ASP A 137 -1.65 -1.48 -1.21
N ASP A 138 -1.43 -1.11 -2.48
CA ASP A 138 -0.08 -1.03 -3.06
C ASP A 138 0.81 -0.02 -2.34
N LEU A 139 0.25 1.07 -1.82
CA LEU A 139 1.05 2.07 -1.12
C LEU A 139 1.81 1.44 0.06
N ILE A 140 1.17 0.57 0.81
CA ILE A 140 1.81 -0.13 1.94
C ILE A 140 2.65 -1.30 1.44
N SER A 141 2.10 -2.20 0.64
CA SER A 141 2.81 -3.40 0.17
C SER A 141 4.04 -3.07 -0.68
N SER A 142 3.97 -2.06 -1.54
CA SER A 142 5.12 -1.61 -2.33
C SER A 142 6.19 -0.92 -1.48
N THR A 143 5.81 -0.19 -0.44
CA THR A 143 6.78 0.38 0.50
C THR A 143 7.51 -0.73 1.25
N VAL A 144 6.80 -1.75 1.74
CA VAL A 144 7.41 -2.93 2.35
C VAL A 144 8.37 -3.61 1.36
N ALA A 145 7.95 -3.81 0.11
CA ALA A 145 8.79 -4.42 -0.92
C ALA A 145 10.09 -3.64 -1.15
N VAL A 146 10.03 -2.32 -1.26
CA VAL A 146 11.22 -1.47 -1.39
C VAL A 146 12.17 -1.63 -0.21
N LEU A 147 11.64 -1.62 1.01
CA LEU A 147 12.46 -1.76 2.22
C LEU A 147 13.09 -3.14 2.36
N GLN A 148 12.40 -4.19 1.89
CA GLN A 148 12.91 -5.56 1.92
C GLN A 148 13.93 -5.85 0.81
N LEU A 149 13.69 -5.35 -0.41
CA LEU A 149 14.51 -5.62 -1.58
C LEU A 149 15.77 -4.76 -1.67
N PHE A 150 15.75 -3.58 -1.07
CA PHE A 150 16.84 -2.59 -1.15
C PHE A 150 17.37 -2.23 0.24
N PRO A 151 18.41 -2.94 0.73
CA PRO A 151 18.96 -2.72 2.07
C PRO A 151 19.46 -1.30 2.31
N ASP A 152 19.95 -0.61 1.30
CA ASP A 152 20.38 0.78 1.38
C ASP A 152 19.22 1.74 1.68
N VAL A 153 18.05 1.47 1.11
CA VAL A 153 16.82 2.22 1.39
C VAL A 153 16.35 1.97 2.82
N ALA A 154 16.29 0.70 3.23
CA ALA A 154 15.94 0.34 4.61
C ALA A 154 16.87 1.00 5.62
N GLU A 155 18.19 0.96 5.40
CA GLU A 155 19.17 1.59 6.27
C GLU A 155 18.99 3.11 6.36
N HIS A 156 18.69 3.77 5.23
CA HIS A 156 18.39 5.19 5.21
C HIS A 156 17.23 5.55 6.16
N TYR A 157 16.13 4.81 6.09
CA TYR A 157 14.96 5.08 6.94
C TYR A 157 15.17 4.62 8.38
N HIS A 158 15.90 3.55 8.67
CA HIS A 158 16.29 3.15 10.02
C HIS A 158 17.16 4.21 10.72
N ARG A 159 18.08 4.80 9.99
CA ARG A 159 18.90 5.91 10.54
C ARG A 159 18.08 7.17 10.76
N ARG A 160 17.10 7.40 9.88
CA ARG A 160 16.22 8.58 9.97
C ARG A 160 15.24 8.47 11.13
N PHE A 161 14.59 7.31 11.29
CA PHE A 161 13.54 7.09 12.28
C PHE A 161 14.03 6.16 13.39
N ARG A 162 14.58 6.75 14.45
CA ARG A 162 15.00 5.99 15.63
C ARG A 162 13.84 5.63 16.55
N HIS A 163 12.73 6.36 16.43
CA HIS A 163 11.52 6.14 17.22
C HIS A 163 10.34 6.07 16.28
N VAL A 164 9.70 4.91 16.28
CA VAL A 164 8.46 4.65 15.55
C VAL A 164 7.36 4.41 16.57
N LEU A 165 6.34 5.24 16.53
CA LEU A 165 5.20 5.20 17.43
C LEU A 165 3.95 4.93 16.62
N VAL A 166 3.20 3.91 16.95
CA VAL A 166 1.96 3.52 16.27
C VAL A 166 0.81 3.58 17.25
N ASP A 167 -0.15 4.45 16.95
CA ASP A 167 -1.41 4.53 17.67
C ASP A 167 -2.35 3.41 17.24
N GLU A 168 -3.18 2.90 18.14
CA GLU A 168 -4.12 1.79 17.89
C GLU A 168 -3.44 0.57 17.24
N TYR A 169 -2.26 0.21 17.72
CA TYR A 169 -1.42 -0.85 17.15
C TYR A 169 -2.14 -2.19 16.97
N GLN A 170 -3.11 -2.50 17.84
CA GLN A 170 -3.92 -3.72 17.78
C GLN A 170 -4.78 -3.82 16.50
N ASP A 171 -5.03 -2.71 15.82
CA ASP A 171 -5.83 -2.66 14.59
C ASP A 171 -5.00 -2.83 13.31
N THR A 172 -3.68 -3.04 13.43
CA THR A 172 -2.79 -3.21 12.28
C THR A 172 -3.01 -4.56 11.60
N ASN A 173 -3.00 -4.53 10.25
CA ASN A 173 -2.93 -5.75 9.44
C ASN A 173 -1.47 -6.22 9.29
N HIS A 174 -1.26 -7.37 8.63
CA HIS A 174 0.06 -7.94 8.46
C HIS A 174 1.02 -6.99 7.69
N ALA A 175 0.58 -6.40 6.58
CA ALA A 175 1.42 -5.48 5.81
C ALA A 175 1.85 -4.25 6.62
N GLN A 176 0.93 -3.66 7.40
CA GLN A 176 1.21 -2.54 8.30
C GLN A 176 2.16 -2.95 9.45
N TYR A 177 2.02 -4.16 9.95
CA TYR A 177 2.91 -4.70 10.98
C TYR A 177 4.34 -4.88 10.47
N VAL A 178 4.50 -5.39 9.25
CA VAL A 178 5.83 -5.62 8.64
C VAL A 178 6.53 -4.31 8.26
N LEU A 179 5.75 -3.28 7.88
CA LEU A 179 6.25 -1.95 7.56
C LEU A 179 6.98 -1.32 8.75
#